data_fa064bac746797a4bdbeb074032145a4
#
_entry.id   fa064bac746797a4bdbeb074032145a4
#
_cell.length_a   1.000
_cell.length_b   1.000
_cell.length_c   1.000
_cell.angle_alpha   90.00
_cell.angle_beta   90.00
_cell.angle_gamma   90.00
#
_symmetry.space_group_name_H-M   'P 1'
#
loop_
_entity.id
_entity.type
_entity.pdbx_description
1 polymer ?
#
loop_
_entity_poly.entity_id
_entity_poly.type
_entity_poly.pdbx_seq_one_letter_code
_entity_poly.pdbx_strand_id
1 'polypeptide(L)'
;DALTAKAFDDDGWYHTGDVGVLDHDGYLTITDRKSDVIIRGGENISAVEVEEALLGMPGVAEAVVVSAPDPKYGEHATAVLRMLPGHALPDLPTVQAYFKAARMARQKWPEELLEVDDFPRTASGKVQKFKVRQLVAAR
;
A
#
# COMPACT_ATOMS: atom_id res chain seq x y z
N ASP A 1 -21.30 10.68 19.37
CA ASP A 1 -20.67 9.40 19.09
C ASP A 1 -19.16 9.61 18.90
N ALA A 2 -18.33 8.76 19.52
CA ALA A 2 -16.86 8.89 19.50
C ALA A 2 -16.27 8.80 18.08
N LEU A 3 -16.91 8.08 17.16
CA LEU A 3 -16.51 8.01 15.76
C LEU A 3 -16.82 9.31 15.03
N THR A 4 -17.95 9.91 15.29
CA THR A 4 -18.34 11.21 14.72
C THR A 4 -17.38 12.31 15.18
N ALA A 5 -17.01 12.32 16.46
CA ALA A 5 -16.08 13.30 17.03
C ALA A 5 -14.64 13.18 16.45
N LYS A 6 -14.25 12.00 15.94
CA LYS A 6 -12.99 11.80 15.23
C LYS A 6 -13.04 12.23 13.76
N ALA A 7 -14.22 12.22 13.18
CA ALA A 7 -14.41 12.47 11.75
C ALA A 7 -14.60 13.94 11.41
N PHE A 8 -14.99 14.76 12.39
CA PHE A 8 -15.18 16.21 12.23
C PHE A 8 -14.20 16.96 13.13
N ASP A 9 -13.66 18.06 12.63
CA ASP A 9 -12.89 19.01 13.45
C ASP A 9 -13.80 20.04 14.13
N ASP A 10 -13.17 20.93 14.91
CA ASP A 10 -13.88 21.96 15.69
C ASP A 10 -14.58 23.00 14.80
N ASP A 11 -14.15 23.15 13.53
CA ASP A 11 -14.73 24.03 12.53
C ASP A 11 -15.86 23.35 11.71
N GLY A 12 -16.14 22.07 11.98
CA GLY A 12 -17.20 21.29 11.35
C GLY A 12 -16.82 20.65 10.02
N TRP A 13 -15.52 20.60 9.67
CA TRP A 13 -15.05 19.92 8.47
C TRP A 13 -14.96 18.40 8.69
N TYR A 14 -15.44 17.66 7.71
CA TYR A 14 -15.34 16.20 7.69
C TYR A 14 -14.00 15.75 7.08
N HIS A 15 -13.22 15.02 7.87
CA HIS A 15 -11.95 14.42 7.42
C HIS A 15 -12.21 13.07 6.76
N THR A 16 -12.13 13.00 5.43
CA THR A 16 -12.35 11.76 4.67
C THR A 16 -11.26 10.71 4.91
N GLY A 17 -10.07 11.14 5.32
CA GLY A 17 -8.88 10.30 5.42
C GLY A 17 -8.23 10.01 4.07
N ASP A 18 -8.69 10.66 3.00
CA ASP A 18 -8.09 10.55 1.68
C ASP A 18 -6.99 11.60 1.50
N VAL A 19 -5.99 11.26 0.69
CA VAL A 19 -4.93 12.16 0.22
C VAL A 19 -5.18 12.43 -1.25
N GLY A 20 -5.10 13.70 -1.65
CA GLY A 20 -5.34 14.08 -3.03
C GLY A 20 -4.48 15.25 -3.47
N VAL A 21 -4.40 15.44 -4.76
CA VAL A 21 -3.72 16.56 -5.42
C VAL A 21 -4.76 17.38 -6.16
N LEU A 22 -4.76 18.68 -5.92
CA LEU A 22 -5.57 19.65 -6.65
C LEU A 22 -4.69 20.24 -7.76
N ASP A 23 -5.13 20.14 -9.02
CA ASP A 23 -4.41 20.75 -10.13
C ASP A 23 -4.74 22.24 -10.29
N HIS A 24 -4.08 22.92 -11.24
CA HIS A 24 -4.25 24.35 -11.48
C HIS A 24 -5.63 24.70 -12.07
N ASP A 25 -6.36 23.74 -12.64
CA ASP A 25 -7.71 23.90 -13.16
C ASP A 25 -8.79 23.59 -12.12
N GLY A 26 -8.37 23.18 -10.90
CA GLY A 26 -9.27 22.89 -9.79
C GLY A 26 -9.80 21.46 -9.76
N TYR A 27 -9.24 20.53 -10.54
CA TYR A 27 -9.60 19.10 -10.46
C TYR A 27 -8.85 18.41 -9.32
N LEU A 28 -9.61 17.69 -8.51
CA LEU A 28 -9.07 16.88 -7.41
C LEU A 28 -8.84 15.45 -7.86
N THR A 29 -7.59 14.98 -7.77
CA THR A 29 -7.24 13.57 -7.96
C THR A 29 -6.92 12.95 -6.60
N ILE A 30 -7.68 11.92 -6.21
CA ILE A 30 -7.37 11.15 -4.98
C ILE A 30 -6.24 10.18 -5.31
N THR A 31 -5.14 10.28 -4.56
CA THR A 31 -3.92 9.49 -4.79
C THR A 31 -3.78 8.34 -3.80
N ASP A 32 -4.18 8.53 -2.55
CA ASP A 32 -4.00 7.56 -1.47
C ASP A 32 -5.04 7.70 -0.37
N ARG A 33 -5.01 6.75 0.57
CA ARG A 33 -5.57 6.88 1.91
C ARG A 33 -4.47 7.28 2.89
N LYS A 34 -4.73 8.26 3.77
CA LYS A 34 -3.78 8.69 4.81
C LYS A 34 -3.28 7.52 5.67
N SER A 35 -4.16 6.55 5.96
CA SER A 35 -3.83 5.33 6.73
C SER A 35 -2.95 4.33 5.98
N ASP A 36 -2.82 4.46 4.66
CA ASP A 36 -2.13 3.51 3.80
C ASP A 36 -0.81 4.07 3.23
N VAL A 37 -0.54 5.36 3.48
CA VAL A 37 0.78 5.96 3.20
C VAL A 37 1.81 5.35 4.14
N ILE A 38 2.91 4.89 3.57
CA ILE A 38 4.03 4.28 4.31
C ILE A 38 5.05 5.38 4.58
N ILE A 39 5.45 5.58 5.84
CA ILE A 39 6.41 6.61 6.23
C ILE A 39 7.76 5.97 6.49
N ARG A 40 8.61 5.92 5.47
CA ARG A 40 9.94 5.31 5.53
C ARG A 40 11.02 6.37 5.67
N GLY A 41 11.63 6.45 6.84
CA GLY A 41 12.71 7.41 7.09
C GLY A 41 12.32 8.88 6.87
N GLY A 42 11.06 9.22 7.10
CA GLY A 42 10.50 10.55 6.86
C GLY A 42 9.97 10.79 5.44
N GLU A 43 10.13 9.83 4.52
CA GLU A 43 9.56 9.91 3.18
C GLU A 43 8.21 9.20 3.11
N ASN A 44 7.24 9.84 2.47
CA ASN A 44 5.92 9.28 2.23
C ASN A 44 5.93 8.43 0.96
N ILE A 45 5.61 7.15 1.10
CA ILE A 45 5.51 6.20 0.00
C ILE A 45 4.03 5.90 -0.24
N SER A 46 3.57 6.10 -1.47
CA SER A 46 2.24 5.70 -1.91
C SER A 46 2.16 4.18 -2.04
N ALA A 47 1.31 3.55 -1.24
CA ALA A 47 1.07 2.11 -1.37
C ALA A 47 0.46 1.78 -2.73
N VAL A 48 -0.45 2.62 -3.23
CA VAL A 48 -1.11 2.44 -4.54
C VAL A 48 -0.10 2.44 -5.68
N GLU A 49 0.84 3.37 -5.69
CA GLU A 49 1.89 3.44 -6.72
C GLU A 49 2.74 2.17 -6.77
N VAL A 50 3.07 1.62 -5.60
CA VAL A 50 3.85 0.37 -5.51
C VAL A 50 2.99 -0.84 -5.93
N GLU A 51 1.72 -0.88 -5.55
CA GLU A 51 0.76 -1.91 -5.96
C GLU A 51 0.58 -1.95 -7.48
N GLU A 52 0.40 -0.79 -8.12
CA GLU A 52 0.27 -0.68 -9.57
C GLU A 52 1.51 -1.20 -10.30
N ALA A 53 2.70 -0.89 -9.81
CA ALA A 53 3.94 -1.41 -10.36
C ALA A 53 4.02 -2.93 -10.25
N LEU A 54 3.65 -3.50 -9.10
CA LEU A 54 3.65 -4.95 -8.86
C LEU A 54 2.64 -5.69 -9.76
N LEU A 55 1.47 -5.09 -10.01
CA LEU A 55 0.47 -5.64 -10.92
C LEU A 55 0.96 -5.74 -12.37
N GLY A 56 1.96 -4.96 -12.76
CA GLY A 56 2.63 -5.06 -14.05
C GLY A 56 3.61 -6.24 -14.16
N MET A 57 3.93 -6.91 -13.07
CA MET A 57 4.84 -8.07 -13.08
C MET A 57 4.15 -9.33 -13.58
N PRO A 58 4.84 -10.15 -14.40
CA PRO A 58 4.29 -11.44 -14.84
C PRO A 58 3.90 -12.34 -13.67
N GLY A 59 2.72 -12.95 -13.74
CA GLY A 59 2.23 -13.90 -12.76
C GLY A 59 1.57 -13.29 -11.52
N VAL A 60 1.63 -11.98 -11.31
CA VAL A 60 0.93 -11.32 -10.21
C VAL A 60 -0.55 -11.14 -10.56
N ALA A 61 -1.43 -11.72 -9.76
CA ALA A 61 -2.88 -11.58 -9.92
C ALA A 61 -3.42 -10.38 -9.13
N GLU A 62 -2.94 -10.21 -7.91
CA GLU A 62 -3.27 -9.07 -7.05
C GLU A 62 -2.06 -8.69 -6.19
N ALA A 63 -1.95 -7.41 -5.88
CA ALA A 63 -0.91 -6.88 -5.03
C ALA A 63 -1.53 -5.94 -3.99
N VAL A 64 -1.14 -6.10 -2.74
CA VAL A 64 -1.48 -5.19 -1.64
C VAL A 64 -0.20 -4.83 -0.93
N VAL A 65 0.05 -3.54 -0.77
CA VAL A 65 1.24 -3.05 -0.09
C VAL A 65 0.82 -2.39 1.22
N VAL A 66 1.50 -2.78 2.28
CA VAL A 66 1.26 -2.26 3.62
C VAL A 66 2.59 -1.89 4.29
N SER A 67 2.51 -1.02 5.29
CA SER A 67 3.67 -0.75 6.14
C SER A 67 3.92 -1.92 7.10
N ALA A 68 5.19 -2.20 7.32
CA ALA A 68 5.67 -3.01 8.45
C ALA A 68 6.69 -2.20 9.28
N PRO A 69 6.82 -2.48 10.58
CA PRO A 69 7.79 -1.81 11.41
C PRO A 69 9.23 -2.04 10.95
N ASP A 70 10.03 -0.99 10.92
CA ASP A 70 11.47 -1.06 10.61
C ASP A 70 12.26 -0.38 11.71
N PRO A 71 13.29 -1.04 12.30
CA PRO A 71 14.05 -0.49 13.43
C PRO A 71 14.90 0.73 13.04
N LYS A 72 15.24 0.90 11.76
CA LYS A 72 16.08 1.99 11.27
C LYS A 72 15.25 3.14 10.68
N TYR A 73 14.23 2.80 9.91
CA TYR A 73 13.46 3.77 9.12
C TYR A 73 12.06 4.02 9.66
N GLY A 74 11.67 3.38 10.77
CA GLY A 74 10.33 3.44 11.35
C GLY A 74 9.38 2.48 10.66
N GLU A 75 9.22 2.60 9.34
CA GLU A 75 8.43 1.70 8.52
C GLU A 75 9.18 1.33 7.23
N HIS A 76 8.82 0.18 6.66
CA HIS A 76 9.17 -0.21 5.30
C HIS A 76 7.96 -0.75 4.55
N ALA A 77 8.06 -0.84 3.23
CA ALA A 77 7.02 -1.40 2.38
C ALA A 77 7.11 -2.94 2.35
N THR A 78 6.02 -3.61 2.73
CA THR A 78 5.83 -5.06 2.57
C THR A 78 4.80 -5.29 1.49
N ALA A 79 5.16 -6.04 0.44
CA ALA A 79 4.25 -6.43 -0.62
C ALA A 79 3.66 -7.80 -0.32
N VAL A 80 2.34 -7.87 -0.29
CA VAL A 80 1.58 -9.10 -0.19
C VAL A 80 0.98 -9.40 -1.54
N LEU A 81 1.30 -10.56 -2.12
CA LEU A 81 0.94 -10.92 -3.47
C LEU A 81 0.03 -12.15 -3.50
N ARG A 82 -0.95 -12.11 -4.38
CA ARG A 82 -1.64 -13.31 -4.83
C ARG A 82 -1.19 -13.60 -6.25
N MET A 83 -0.68 -14.81 -6.46
CA MET A 83 -0.14 -15.22 -7.75
C MET A 83 -1.23 -15.86 -8.63
N LEU A 84 -1.05 -15.76 -9.94
CA LEU A 84 -1.85 -16.52 -10.90
C LEU A 84 -1.54 -18.03 -10.79
N PRO A 85 -2.50 -18.91 -11.09
CA PRO A 85 -2.26 -20.36 -11.10
C PRO A 85 -1.03 -20.73 -11.92
N GLY A 86 -0.15 -21.57 -11.35
CA GLY A 86 1.08 -22.01 -12.00
C GLY A 86 2.26 -21.04 -11.92
N HIS A 87 2.09 -19.89 -11.28
CA HIS A 87 3.17 -18.94 -11.02
C HIS A 87 3.60 -18.98 -9.55
N ALA A 88 4.90 -19.02 -9.32
CA ALA A 88 5.47 -18.93 -7.98
C ALA A 88 5.72 -17.48 -7.57
N LEU A 89 5.72 -17.22 -6.26
CA LEU A 89 6.14 -15.94 -5.71
C LEU A 89 7.57 -15.62 -6.17
N PRO A 90 7.81 -14.46 -6.80
CA PRO A 90 9.16 -14.04 -7.14
C PRO A 90 10.00 -13.82 -5.87
N ASP A 91 11.30 -13.99 -5.96
CA ASP A 91 12.18 -13.59 -4.89
C ASP A 91 12.35 -12.05 -4.84
N LEU A 92 12.80 -11.56 -3.72
CA LEU A 92 12.97 -10.12 -3.51
C LEU A 92 13.94 -9.47 -4.52
N PRO A 93 15.11 -10.08 -4.87
CA PRO A 93 15.99 -9.55 -5.90
C PRO A 93 15.32 -9.39 -7.27
N THR A 94 14.47 -10.32 -7.67
CA THR A 94 13.71 -10.25 -8.92
C THR A 94 12.74 -9.06 -8.92
N VAL A 95 12.01 -8.86 -7.83
CA VAL A 95 11.12 -7.70 -7.67
C VAL A 95 11.92 -6.40 -7.71
N GLN A 96 13.03 -6.33 -6.99
CA GLN A 96 13.88 -5.15 -6.98
C GLN A 96 14.48 -4.82 -8.36
N ALA A 97 14.89 -5.84 -9.12
CA ALA A 97 15.36 -5.66 -10.49
C ALA A 97 14.26 -5.11 -11.41
N TYR A 98 13.03 -5.58 -11.26
CA TYR A 98 11.85 -5.07 -11.98
C TYR A 98 11.61 -3.60 -11.65
N PHE A 99 11.58 -3.22 -10.39
CA PHE A 99 11.40 -1.82 -9.95
C PHE A 99 12.52 -0.91 -10.45
N LYS A 100 13.78 -1.40 -10.46
CA LYS A 100 14.91 -0.69 -11.04
C LYS A 100 14.73 -0.45 -12.54
N ALA A 101 14.30 -1.46 -13.28
CA ALA A 101 14.02 -1.34 -14.72
C ALA A 101 12.86 -0.37 -15.00
N ALA A 102 11.84 -0.33 -14.14
CA ALA A 102 10.74 0.64 -14.17
C ALA A 102 11.15 2.06 -13.73
N ARG A 103 12.42 2.27 -13.35
CA ARG A 103 12.97 3.55 -12.86
C ARG A 103 12.25 4.10 -11.62
N MET A 104 11.66 3.21 -10.83
CA MET A 104 11.04 3.60 -9.57
C MET A 104 12.11 3.94 -8.53
N ALA A 105 11.88 4.99 -7.74
CA ALA A 105 12.80 5.42 -6.70
C ALA A 105 13.02 4.30 -5.66
N ARG A 106 14.27 4.08 -5.27
CA ARG A 106 14.68 2.93 -4.46
C ARG A 106 13.97 2.83 -3.11
N GLN A 107 13.66 3.94 -2.48
CA GLN A 107 12.94 3.98 -1.20
C GLN A 107 11.51 3.41 -1.28
N LYS A 108 10.94 3.34 -2.49
CA LYS A 108 9.60 2.78 -2.75
C LYS A 108 9.61 1.27 -2.97
N TRP A 109 10.79 0.67 -3.12
CA TRP A 109 10.87 -0.76 -3.39
C TRP A 109 10.44 -1.57 -2.17
N PRO A 110 9.64 -2.62 -2.35
CA PRO A 110 9.32 -3.53 -1.26
C PRO A 110 10.58 -4.14 -0.67
N GLU A 111 10.62 -4.24 0.66
CA GLU A 111 11.72 -4.85 1.40
C GLU A 111 11.34 -6.25 1.93
N GLU A 112 10.07 -6.58 1.87
CA GLU A 112 9.53 -7.88 2.24
C GLU A 112 8.43 -8.30 1.28
N LEU A 113 8.33 -9.62 1.03
CA LEU A 113 7.32 -10.23 0.18
C LEU A 113 6.58 -11.32 0.94
N LEU A 114 5.25 -11.35 0.78
CA LEU A 114 4.37 -12.40 1.26
C LEU A 114 3.50 -12.91 0.13
N GLU A 115 3.20 -14.21 0.15
CA GLU A 115 2.18 -14.81 -0.70
C GLU A 115 0.93 -15.14 0.12
N VAL A 116 -0.23 -14.91 -0.47
CA VAL A 116 -1.53 -15.30 0.07
C VAL A 116 -2.37 -15.97 -1.01
N ASP A 117 -3.20 -16.90 -0.62
CA ASP A 117 -4.16 -17.55 -1.53
C ASP A 117 -5.32 -16.60 -1.88
N ASP A 118 -5.74 -15.78 -0.91
CA ASP A 118 -6.75 -14.73 -1.09
C ASP A 118 -6.59 -13.64 -0.01
N PHE A 119 -7.15 -12.47 -0.30
CA PHE A 119 -7.15 -11.33 0.62
C PHE A 119 -8.42 -11.28 1.47
N PRO A 120 -8.31 -10.82 2.73
CA PRO A 120 -9.50 -10.49 3.52
C PRO A 120 -10.25 -9.33 2.88
N ARG A 121 -11.56 -9.52 2.63
CA ARG A 121 -12.40 -8.54 1.94
C ARG A 121 -13.62 -8.15 2.77
N THR A 122 -14.14 -6.96 2.46
CA THR A 122 -15.46 -6.53 2.91
C THR A 122 -16.55 -7.28 2.12
N ALA A 123 -17.79 -7.17 2.56
CA ALA A 123 -18.94 -7.69 1.81
C ALA A 123 -19.07 -7.09 0.40
N SER A 124 -18.55 -5.87 0.19
CA SER A 124 -18.50 -5.21 -1.13
C SER A 124 -17.28 -5.62 -1.98
N GLY A 125 -16.45 -6.56 -1.52
CA GLY A 125 -15.29 -7.09 -2.24
C GLY A 125 -13.99 -6.27 -2.08
N LYS A 126 -13.98 -5.19 -1.31
CA LYS A 126 -12.79 -4.38 -1.07
C LYS A 126 -11.82 -5.07 -0.11
N VAL A 127 -10.53 -5.07 -0.43
CA VAL A 127 -9.49 -5.60 0.46
C VAL A 127 -9.43 -4.78 1.75
N GLN A 128 -9.42 -5.49 2.87
CA GLN A 128 -9.28 -4.90 4.21
C GLN A 128 -7.80 -4.79 4.58
N LYS A 129 -7.14 -3.71 4.15
CA LYS A 129 -5.69 -3.51 4.38
C LYS A 129 -5.27 -3.60 5.84
N PHE A 130 -6.14 -3.21 6.80
CA PHE A 130 -5.83 -3.34 8.22
C PHE A 130 -5.64 -4.81 8.64
N LYS A 131 -6.41 -5.75 8.05
CA LYS A 131 -6.21 -7.18 8.29
C LYS A 131 -4.95 -7.71 7.61
N VAL A 132 -4.60 -7.17 6.44
CA VAL A 132 -3.34 -7.51 5.77
C VAL A 132 -2.16 -7.05 6.63
N ARG A 133 -2.20 -5.85 7.22
CA ARG A 133 -1.18 -5.40 8.21
C ARG A 133 -1.06 -6.34 9.40
N GLN A 134 -2.19 -6.84 9.92
CA GLN A 134 -2.18 -7.82 11.01
C GLN A 134 -1.51 -9.14 10.60
N LEU A 135 -1.76 -9.62 9.38
CA LEU A 135 -1.10 -10.83 8.84
C LEU A 135 0.42 -10.63 8.75
N VAL A 136 0.87 -9.48 8.28
CA VAL A 136 2.30 -9.13 8.20
C VAL A 136 2.91 -9.05 9.60
N ALA A 137 2.25 -8.40 10.55
CA ALA A 137 2.75 -8.22 11.92
C ALA A 137 2.77 -9.51 12.76
N ALA A 138 2.03 -10.54 12.37
CA ALA A 138 1.95 -11.83 13.10
C ALA A 138 3.09 -12.81 12.77
N ARG A 139 4.05 -12.40 11.95
CA ARG A 139 5.23 -13.19 11.54
C ARG A 139 6.46 -12.84 12.36
#